data_88aa7c3c86d072864d075e03524f61c1
#
_entry.id   88aa7c3c86d072864d075e03524f61c1
#
_cell.length_a   1.000
_cell.length_b   1.000
_cell.length_c   1.000
_cell.angle_alpha   90.00
_cell.angle_beta   90.00
_cell.angle_gamma   90.00
#
_symmetry.space_group_name_H-M   'P 1'
#
loop_
_entity.id
_entity.type
_entity.pdbx_description
1 polymer ?
#
loop_
_entity_poly.entity_id
_entity_poly.type
_entity_poly.pdbx_seq_one_letter_code
_entity_poly.pdbx_strand_id
1 'polypeptide(L)'
;MMPEEKEMMRLVIEQDQKQKAIIVAAFERVLCMAGEECTLTYDPAEWTVTIKWPSGYEKVVNIAADSHTAMLYDILKQGFFK
;
A
#
# COMPACT_ATOMS: atom_id res chain seq x y z
N MET A 1 -20.90 2.04 -23.19
CA MET A 1 -19.69 2.72 -22.75
C MET A 1 -18.77 2.94 -23.93
N MET A 2 -18.30 4.16 -24.14
CA MET A 2 -17.40 4.47 -25.23
C MET A 2 -16.01 3.94 -24.96
N PRO A 3 -15.25 3.49 -25.99
CA PRO A 3 -13.88 2.99 -25.78
C PRO A 3 -12.96 3.99 -25.11
N GLU A 4 -13.14 5.27 -25.36
CA GLU A 4 -12.34 6.35 -24.77
C GLU A 4 -12.51 6.43 -23.26
N GLU A 5 -13.72 6.20 -22.75
CA GLU A 5 -14.00 6.20 -21.33
C GLU A 5 -13.31 5.03 -20.61
N LYS A 6 -13.28 3.86 -21.24
CA LYS A 6 -12.59 2.69 -20.69
C LYS A 6 -11.08 2.93 -20.57
N GLU A 7 -10.49 3.56 -21.60
CA GLU A 7 -9.06 3.87 -21.58
C GLU A 7 -8.72 4.89 -20.50
N MET A 8 -9.57 5.92 -20.33
CA MET A 8 -9.36 6.91 -19.29
C MET A 8 -9.44 6.29 -17.90
N MET A 9 -10.43 5.42 -17.66
CA MET A 9 -10.57 4.75 -16.39
C MET A 9 -9.36 3.85 -16.09
N ARG A 10 -8.86 3.12 -17.10
CA ARG A 10 -7.69 2.28 -16.93
C ARG A 10 -6.45 3.10 -16.58
N LEU A 11 -6.24 4.24 -17.24
CA LEU A 11 -5.12 5.13 -16.94
C LEU A 11 -5.18 5.69 -15.53
N VAL A 12 -6.38 6.05 -15.07
CA VAL A 12 -6.58 6.54 -13.70
C VAL A 12 -6.23 5.46 -12.67
N ILE A 13 -6.69 4.22 -12.90
CA ILE A 13 -6.39 3.10 -12.02
C ILE A 13 -4.89 2.81 -11.98
N GLU A 14 -4.23 2.79 -13.15
CA GLU A 14 -2.79 2.56 -13.24
C GLU A 14 -2.00 3.63 -12.50
N GLN A 15 -2.40 4.90 -12.63
CA GLN A 15 -1.75 5.99 -11.92
C GLN A 15 -1.95 5.88 -10.41
N ASP A 16 -3.15 5.52 -9.99
CA ASP A 16 -3.45 5.31 -8.58
C ASP A 16 -2.58 4.20 -7.98
N GLN A 17 -2.43 3.09 -8.71
CA GLN A 17 -1.58 1.98 -8.28
C GLN A 17 -0.10 2.38 -8.22
N LYS A 18 0.38 3.14 -9.19
CA LYS A 18 1.75 3.66 -9.18
C LYS A 18 1.99 4.59 -8.00
N GLN A 19 1.03 5.47 -7.72
CA GLN A 19 1.10 6.38 -6.58
C GLN A 19 1.14 5.61 -5.27
N LYS A 20 0.30 4.60 -5.13
CA LYS A 20 0.29 3.76 -3.93
C LYS A 20 1.61 3.03 -3.75
N ALA A 21 2.19 2.50 -4.82
CA ALA A 21 3.49 1.84 -4.76
C ALA A 21 4.59 2.78 -4.28
N ILE A 22 4.61 4.01 -4.79
CA ILE A 22 5.57 5.05 -4.39
C ILE A 22 5.39 5.40 -2.92
N ILE A 23 4.15 5.60 -2.49
CA ILE A 23 3.82 5.97 -1.11
C ILE A 23 4.22 4.84 -0.15
N VAL A 24 3.94 3.60 -0.51
CA VAL A 24 4.32 2.44 0.32
C VAL A 24 5.83 2.35 0.47
N ALA A 25 6.58 2.53 -0.62
CA ALA A 25 8.04 2.51 -0.58
C ALA A 25 8.60 3.64 0.29
N ALA A 26 8.05 4.84 0.17
CA ALA A 26 8.44 5.98 0.98
C ALA A 26 8.11 5.75 2.46
N PHE A 27 6.95 5.17 2.74
CA PHE A 27 6.51 4.88 4.10
C PHE A 27 7.41 3.84 4.77
N GLU A 28 7.85 2.83 4.02
CA GLU A 28 8.83 1.85 4.50
C GLU A 28 10.10 2.55 4.99
N ARG A 29 10.59 3.51 4.21
CA ARG A 29 11.78 4.26 4.59
C ARG A 29 11.56 5.09 5.86
N VAL A 30 10.40 5.72 5.97
CA VAL A 30 10.05 6.50 7.16
C VAL A 30 9.99 5.61 8.39
N LEU A 31 9.38 4.44 8.28
CA LEU A 31 9.32 3.47 9.38
C LEU A 31 10.71 2.99 9.78
N CYS A 32 11.57 2.73 8.81
CA CYS A 32 12.96 2.36 9.07
C CYS A 32 13.70 3.45 9.83
N MET A 33 13.51 4.71 9.45
CA MET A 33 14.10 5.85 10.14
C MET A 33 13.57 6.00 11.56
N ALA A 34 12.32 5.60 11.80
CA ALA A 34 11.70 5.62 13.12
C ALA A 34 12.11 4.43 14.00
N GLY A 35 12.94 3.52 13.49
CA GLY A 35 13.40 2.35 14.25
C GLY A 35 12.60 1.08 13.99
N GLU A 36 11.64 1.10 13.07
CA GLU A 36 10.86 -0.09 12.73
C GLU A 36 11.49 -0.80 11.54
N GLU A 37 12.24 -1.86 11.82
CA GLU A 37 12.90 -2.65 10.78
C GLU A 37 11.91 -3.61 10.13
N CYS A 38 11.12 -3.11 9.19
CA CYS A 38 10.15 -3.92 8.46
C CYS A 38 10.21 -3.63 6.97
N THR A 39 9.69 -4.57 6.18
CA THR A 39 9.56 -4.45 4.73
C THR A 39 8.09 -4.34 4.39
N LEU A 40 7.73 -3.39 3.54
CA LEU A 40 6.37 -3.23 3.04
C LEU A 40 6.33 -3.63 1.56
N THR A 41 5.45 -4.55 1.22
CA THR A 41 5.27 -5.01 -0.16
C THR A 41 3.84 -4.74 -0.61
N TYR A 42 3.69 -3.89 -1.62
CA TYR A 42 2.39 -3.58 -2.21
C TYR A 42 2.07 -4.57 -3.33
N ASP A 43 0.89 -5.19 -3.26
CA ASP A 43 0.38 -6.09 -4.29
C ASP A 43 -0.83 -5.45 -4.97
N PRO A 44 -0.67 -4.90 -6.18
CA PRO A 44 -1.79 -4.25 -6.87
C PRO A 44 -2.87 -5.23 -7.33
N ALA A 45 -2.54 -6.49 -7.55
CA ALA A 45 -3.52 -7.50 -7.97
C ALA A 45 -4.46 -7.86 -6.83
N GLU A 46 -3.94 -7.95 -5.61
CA GLU A 46 -4.72 -8.34 -4.44
C GLU A 46 -5.18 -7.13 -3.61
N TRP A 47 -4.72 -5.92 -3.95
CA TRP A 47 -5.00 -4.70 -3.20
C TRP A 47 -4.61 -4.84 -1.73
N THR A 48 -3.40 -5.37 -1.50
CA THR A 48 -2.88 -5.59 -0.15
C THR A 48 -1.50 -4.99 0.00
N VAL A 49 -1.16 -4.71 1.27
CA VAL A 49 0.22 -4.40 1.67
C VAL A 49 0.63 -5.44 2.69
N THR A 50 1.72 -6.14 2.42
CA THR A 50 2.28 -7.11 3.36
C THR A 50 3.40 -6.46 4.14
N ILE A 51 3.31 -6.52 5.46
CA ILE A 51 4.35 -6.05 6.37
C ILE A 51 5.12 -7.26 6.84
N LYS A 52 6.44 -7.25 6.65
CA LYS A 52 7.30 -8.36 7.08
C LYS A 52 8.41 -7.85 7.99
N TRP A 53 8.55 -8.47 9.14
CA TRP A 53 9.59 -8.14 10.12
C TRP A 53 10.76 -9.11 10.01
N PRO A 54 11.97 -8.69 10.49
CA PRO A 54 13.15 -9.57 10.48
C PRO A 54 12.95 -10.90 11.21
N SER A 55 12.04 -10.93 12.18
CA SER A 55 11.71 -12.16 12.92
C SER A 55 11.00 -13.21 12.07
N GLY A 56 10.55 -12.84 10.87
CA GLY A 56 9.75 -13.70 10.00
C GLY A 56 8.25 -13.50 10.14
N TYR A 57 7.82 -12.68 11.10
CA TYR A 57 6.39 -12.37 11.26
C TYR A 57 5.90 -11.52 10.09
N GLU A 58 4.72 -11.84 9.59
CA GLU A 58 4.09 -11.12 8.49
C GLU A 58 2.67 -10.72 8.83
N LYS A 59 2.24 -9.58 8.33
CA LYS A 59 0.87 -9.10 8.44
C LYS A 59 0.40 -8.59 7.09
N VAL A 60 -0.75 -9.08 6.63
CA VAL A 60 -1.35 -8.62 5.36
C VAL A 60 -2.45 -7.62 5.67
N VAL A 61 -2.38 -6.45 5.07
CA VAL A 61 -3.34 -5.36 5.26
C VAL A 61 -4.11 -5.17 3.95
N ASN A 62 -5.43 -5.29 4.01
CA ASN A 62 -6.29 -5.05 2.85
C ASN A 62 -6.51 -3.54 2.68
N ILE A 63 -6.21 -3.02 1.49
CA ILE A 63 -6.33 -1.59 1.18
C ILE A 63 -7.24 -1.32 -0.01
N ALA A 64 -8.11 -2.28 -0.37
CA ALA A 64 -8.89 -2.24 -1.60
C ALA A 64 -9.77 -0.99 -1.75
N ALA A 65 -10.33 -0.49 -0.66
CA ALA A 65 -11.21 0.68 -0.69
C ALA A 65 -10.54 1.95 -0.16
N ASP A 66 -9.23 1.91 0.05
CA ASP A 66 -8.53 3.00 0.74
C ASP A 66 -8.08 4.11 -0.20
N SER A 67 -8.26 5.36 0.25
CA SER A 67 -7.50 6.49 -0.27
C SER A 67 -6.04 6.34 0.16
N HIS A 68 -5.15 7.18 -0.37
CA HIS A 68 -3.74 7.12 0.01
C HIS A 68 -3.54 7.33 1.51
N THR A 69 -4.24 8.29 2.10
CA THR A 69 -4.17 8.54 3.54
C THR A 69 -4.75 7.40 4.36
N ALA A 70 -5.91 6.87 3.93
CA ALA A 70 -6.54 5.74 4.62
C ALA A 70 -5.65 4.49 4.57
N MET A 71 -4.94 4.27 3.46
CA MET A 71 -3.98 3.18 3.32
C MET A 71 -2.88 3.28 4.37
N LEU A 72 -2.29 4.47 4.55
CA LEU A 72 -1.25 4.69 5.56
C LEU A 72 -1.80 4.44 6.97
N TYR A 73 -3.00 4.92 7.23
CA TYR A 73 -3.67 4.72 8.51
C TYR A 73 -3.88 3.23 8.80
N ASP A 74 -4.37 2.47 7.81
CA ASP A 74 -4.63 1.05 7.98
C ASP A 74 -3.34 0.26 8.19
N ILE A 75 -2.26 0.61 7.49
CA ILE A 75 -0.96 -0.02 7.71
C ILE A 75 -0.51 0.18 9.15
N LEU A 76 -0.61 1.41 9.66
CA LEU A 76 -0.21 1.70 11.04
C LEU A 76 -1.11 0.99 12.04
N LYS A 77 -2.43 1.10 11.85
CA LYS A 77 -3.39 0.55 12.80
C LYS A 77 -3.30 -0.97 12.90
N GLN A 78 -3.26 -1.66 11.76
CA GLN A 78 -3.28 -3.11 11.73
C GLN A 78 -1.89 -3.71 11.97
N GLY A 79 -0.84 -3.03 11.57
CA GLY A 79 0.52 -3.54 11.68
C GLY A 79 1.24 -3.18 12.97
N PHE A 80 1.02 -1.98 13.50
CA PHE A 80 1.84 -1.44 14.60
C PHE A 80 1.06 -1.08 15.85
N PHE A 81 -0.23 -0.80 15.74
CA PHE A 81 -1.06 -0.49 16.90
C PHE A 81 -2.01 -1.64 17.20
N LYS A 82 -2.07 -2.03 18.43
CA LYS A 82 -2.96 -3.09 18.89
C LYS A 82 -4.24 -2.54 19.48
#